data_47dc19eca5cfc88b619c76ba25ac013d
#
_entry.id   47dc19eca5cfc88b619c76ba25ac013d
#
_cell.length_a   1.000
_cell.length_b   1.000
_cell.length_c   1.000
_cell.angle_alpha   90.00
_cell.angle_beta   90.00
_cell.angle_gamma   90.00
#
_symmetry.space_group_name_H-M   'P 1'
#
loop_
_entity.id
_entity.type
_entity.pdbx_description
1 polymer ?
#
loop_
_entity_poly.entity_id
_entity_poly.type
_entity_poly.pdbx_seq_one_letter_code
_entity_poly.pdbx_strand_id
1 'polypeptide(L)'
;MADTTIGTPEQGHVGRRTVLKGVLGAGALAGAHAVLAGRANASASGGSDDVERGVEHGWGKVADAFRANFRNSGEVGAACSVYVGGRPVVNLWGGLADREANRPWRRNTIVQVASTTKGATAICAHLLAQRGELDLDAPVARYWPEFGAAGKEQIPVRWLLSHQAGLPIVDGPLTFEQACAWHPVIRALEAQKPLWQPGTEHVYHSVTYGFLIGEVVRRITGKSLGTFFAEEVAAPLGLSAWIGLPEKEEKRVARLHDAAPFSLEELLAGLIAITGLDADTVTAWVNAVWAPGSVQARAGELGGALTNPEVYTTRAWRAAEFPAANMLADARSVARMYAATVSDVDGLRLLNPSTVERMTAVQTDRTPMHGLPPGLNLPADRSFYMSLGFWRACPPLPMTGPGSFGHPGSGGSIGFADPDASVGFGYVTNLWNYRPDDPRASNLAKAVRSCLG
;
A
#
# COMPACT_ATOMS: atom_id res chain seq x y z
N MET A 1 -64.19 11.58 -12.92
CA MET A 1 -63.08 12.47 -13.24
C MET A 1 -62.14 12.42 -12.07
N ALA A 2 -61.11 11.60 -12.14
CA ALA A 2 -60.08 11.47 -11.13
C ALA A 2 -58.75 11.84 -11.83
N ASP A 3 -58.18 12.92 -11.35
CA ASP A 3 -56.91 13.49 -11.83
C ASP A 3 -55.74 12.70 -11.18
N THR A 4 -54.96 12.05 -12.01
CA THR A 4 -53.75 11.28 -11.60
C THR A 4 -52.54 12.07 -12.06
N THR A 5 -52.01 12.91 -11.17
CA THR A 5 -50.69 13.54 -11.35
C THR A 5 -49.61 12.55 -10.99
N ILE A 6 -48.84 12.16 -12.02
CA ILE A 6 -47.61 11.33 -11.87
C ILE A 6 -46.49 12.22 -11.35
N GLY A 7 -46.05 11.98 -10.12
CA GLY A 7 -44.90 12.63 -9.54
C GLY A 7 -43.60 12.10 -10.19
N THR A 8 -42.77 13.02 -10.67
CA THR A 8 -41.39 12.76 -11.09
C THR A 8 -40.50 12.34 -9.87
N PRO A 9 -39.62 11.36 -10.02
CA PRO A 9 -38.74 10.99 -8.93
C PRO A 9 -37.69 12.10 -8.69
N GLU A 10 -37.66 12.63 -7.49
CA GLU A 10 -36.59 13.50 -7.01
C GLU A 10 -35.23 12.79 -7.13
N GLN A 11 -34.36 13.39 -7.91
CA GLN A 11 -32.94 13.05 -7.93
C GLN A 11 -32.36 13.38 -6.54
N GLY A 12 -32.15 12.36 -5.72
CA GLY A 12 -31.53 12.50 -4.42
C GLY A 12 -30.10 13.04 -4.55
N HIS A 13 -29.89 14.30 -4.23
CA HIS A 13 -28.58 14.87 -4.03
C HIS A 13 -27.89 14.13 -2.88
N VAL A 14 -26.95 13.25 -3.21
CA VAL A 14 -26.05 12.65 -2.23
C VAL A 14 -25.26 13.80 -1.55
N GLY A 15 -25.50 14.01 -0.27
CA GLY A 15 -24.95 15.14 0.44
C GLY A 15 -23.40 15.10 0.44
N ARG A 16 -22.76 16.24 0.21
CA ARG A 16 -21.29 16.43 0.15
C ARG A 16 -20.52 15.75 1.30
N ARG A 17 -21.10 15.63 2.48
CA ARG A 17 -20.52 14.92 3.65
C ARG A 17 -20.47 13.39 3.51
N THR A 18 -21.36 12.80 2.73
CA THR A 18 -21.43 11.34 2.55
C THR A 18 -20.37 10.86 1.55
N VAL A 19 -20.09 11.66 0.50
CA VAL A 19 -19.03 11.36 -0.49
C VAL A 19 -17.65 11.40 0.18
N LEU A 20 -17.39 12.36 1.05
CA LEU A 20 -16.11 12.49 1.76
C LEU A 20 -15.80 11.27 2.64
N LYS A 21 -16.83 10.69 3.30
CA LYS A 21 -16.66 9.46 4.09
C LYS A 21 -16.34 8.24 3.23
N GLY A 22 -16.88 8.16 2.02
CA GLY A 22 -16.58 7.07 1.07
C GLY A 22 -15.18 7.18 0.47
N VAL A 23 -14.73 8.39 0.15
CA VAL A 23 -13.39 8.68 -0.38
C VAL A 23 -12.29 8.32 0.63
N LEU A 24 -12.50 8.63 1.90
CA LEU A 24 -11.57 8.29 2.97
C LEU A 24 -11.47 6.78 3.22
N GLY A 25 -12.53 6.00 2.91
CA GLY A 25 -12.55 4.55 3.07
C GLY A 25 -11.83 3.77 1.97
N ALA A 26 -11.68 4.30 0.77
CA ALA A 26 -11.24 3.54 -0.40
C ALA A 26 -9.74 3.63 -0.74
N GLY A 27 -9.08 4.70 -0.37
CA GLY A 27 -7.62 4.85 -0.50
C GLY A 27 -6.87 4.42 0.74
N ALA A 28 -7.57 4.11 1.79
CA ALA A 28 -7.03 3.90 3.11
C ALA A 28 -7.57 2.62 3.72
N LEU A 29 -6.67 1.77 4.05
CA LEU A 29 -6.75 1.03 5.29
C LEU A 29 -6.64 2.05 6.41
N ALA A 30 -7.59 2.83 6.67
CA ALA A 30 -7.75 3.61 7.88
C ALA A 30 -8.68 4.79 7.64
N GLY A 31 -9.72 4.75 8.26
CA GLY A 31 -10.13 5.77 9.10
C GLY A 31 -11.00 6.86 8.66
N ALA A 32 -12.23 6.60 8.86
CA ALA A 32 -13.17 7.62 9.29
C ALA A 32 -12.76 8.21 10.66
N HIS A 33 -11.78 9.07 10.70
CA HIS A 33 -11.61 10.05 11.77
C HIS A 33 -12.00 11.44 11.26
N ALA A 34 -13.23 11.60 10.91
CA ALA A 34 -13.80 12.93 10.75
C ALA A 34 -14.95 13.05 11.72
N VAL A 35 -14.67 13.58 12.91
CA VAL A 35 -15.49 14.41 13.77
C VAL A 35 -14.86 14.40 15.15
N LEU A 36 -14.04 15.38 15.38
CA LEU A 36 -13.96 16.24 16.54
C LEU A 36 -12.72 17.14 16.38
N ALA A 37 -12.87 18.13 15.51
CA ALA A 37 -11.86 19.18 15.38
C ALA A 37 -11.97 20.13 16.58
N GLY A 38 -11.25 19.79 17.63
CA GLY A 38 -10.76 20.77 18.57
C GLY A 38 -9.64 21.55 17.88
N ARG A 39 -9.79 22.86 17.75
CA ARG A 39 -8.76 23.77 17.27
C ARG A 39 -7.48 23.57 18.08
N ALA A 40 -6.46 23.05 17.45
CA ALA A 40 -5.09 23.16 17.94
C ALA A 40 -4.26 23.80 16.84
N ASN A 41 -4.20 25.13 16.86
CA ASN A 41 -3.06 25.86 16.32
C ASN A 41 -1.87 25.51 17.22
N ALA A 42 -1.08 24.55 16.80
CA ALA A 42 0.25 24.32 17.32
C ALA A 42 1.19 24.29 16.12
N SER A 43 1.82 25.40 15.84
CA SER A 43 3.08 25.42 15.11
C SER A 43 4.10 24.63 15.93
N ALA A 44 4.16 23.32 15.68
CA ALA A 44 5.23 22.49 16.17
C ALA A 44 6.45 22.78 15.30
N SER A 45 7.30 23.69 15.73
CA SER A 45 8.67 23.82 15.29
C SER A 45 9.48 22.64 15.84
N GLY A 46 9.24 21.43 15.32
CA GLY A 46 10.22 20.37 15.33
C GLY A 46 11.33 20.83 14.37
N GLY A 47 12.46 21.24 14.91
CA GLY A 47 13.50 21.90 14.15
C GLY A 47 13.96 21.01 13.00
N SER A 48 13.99 21.58 11.79
CA SER A 48 14.58 20.98 10.57
C SER A 48 16.07 20.61 10.71
N ASP A 49 16.67 20.92 11.85
CA ASP A 49 18.09 20.74 12.14
C ASP A 49 18.42 19.41 12.85
N ASP A 50 17.40 18.70 13.39
CA ASP A 50 17.56 17.41 14.09
C ASP A 50 17.53 16.20 13.14
N VAL A 51 17.90 16.38 11.87
CA VAL A 51 18.05 15.25 10.92
C VAL A 51 19.41 14.61 11.07
N GLU A 52 19.45 13.40 11.62
CA GLU A 52 20.67 12.61 11.72
C GLU A 52 21.05 12.01 10.35
N ARG A 53 22.36 11.95 10.04
CA ARG A 53 22.85 11.75 8.68
C ARG A 53 23.75 10.53 8.53
N GLY A 54 23.41 9.68 7.56
CA GLY A 54 24.35 8.86 6.82
C GLY A 54 24.13 9.12 5.33
N VAL A 55 24.82 10.10 4.75
CA VAL A 55 24.68 10.49 3.34
C VAL A 55 26.05 10.51 2.70
N GLU A 56 26.26 9.69 1.67
CA GLU A 56 27.50 9.66 0.91
C GLU A 56 27.67 10.93 0.07
N HIS A 57 28.91 11.20 -0.33
CA HIS A 57 29.21 12.32 -1.22
C HIS A 57 28.39 12.23 -2.52
N GLY A 58 27.82 13.35 -2.96
CA GLY A 58 26.96 13.42 -4.14
C GLY A 58 25.45 13.24 -3.85
N TRP A 59 25.07 12.77 -2.66
CA TRP A 59 23.66 12.49 -2.32
C TRP A 59 22.99 13.60 -1.47
N GLY A 60 23.64 14.76 -1.35
CA GLY A 60 23.15 15.88 -0.54
C GLY A 60 21.74 16.36 -0.88
N LYS A 61 21.35 16.32 -2.18
CA LYS A 61 20.02 16.70 -2.65
C LYS A 61 18.89 15.90 -1.98
N VAL A 62 19.14 14.61 -1.64
CA VAL A 62 18.16 13.78 -0.95
C VAL A 62 17.96 14.26 0.50
N ALA A 63 19.05 14.63 1.18
CA ALA A 63 18.98 15.21 2.53
C ALA A 63 18.24 16.56 2.53
N ASP A 64 18.45 17.38 1.50
CA ASP A 64 17.76 18.66 1.38
C ASP A 64 16.26 18.48 1.11
N ALA A 65 15.88 17.52 0.25
CA ALA A 65 14.48 17.15 0.02
C ALA A 65 13.82 16.58 1.29
N PHE A 66 14.54 15.76 2.06
CA PHE A 66 14.06 15.21 3.31
C PHE A 66 13.78 16.30 4.34
N ARG A 67 14.70 17.27 4.52
CA ARG A 67 14.46 18.43 5.38
C ARG A 67 13.32 19.33 4.88
N ALA A 68 13.19 19.46 3.55
CA ALA A 68 12.11 20.24 2.95
C ALA A 68 10.73 19.65 3.28
N ASN A 69 10.58 18.33 3.41
CA ASN A 69 9.33 17.71 3.83
C ASN A 69 8.90 18.17 5.23
N PHE A 70 9.83 18.30 6.17
CA PHE A 70 9.51 18.85 7.51
C PHE A 70 9.08 20.31 7.46
N ARG A 71 9.77 21.13 6.65
CA ARG A 71 9.45 22.57 6.57
C ARG A 71 8.16 22.87 5.82
N ASN A 72 7.89 22.10 4.75
CA ASN A 72 6.88 22.48 3.75
C ASN A 72 5.66 21.56 3.73
N SER A 73 5.77 20.32 4.27
CA SER A 73 4.72 19.30 4.16
C SER A 73 4.21 18.81 5.53
N GLY A 74 4.59 19.50 6.61
CA GLY A 74 4.11 19.21 7.96
C GLY A 74 4.56 17.87 8.54
N GLU A 75 5.65 17.28 8.04
CA GLU A 75 6.19 16.00 8.51
C GLU A 75 6.37 16.01 10.04
N VAL A 76 5.96 14.93 10.70
CA VAL A 76 6.09 14.77 12.15
C VAL A 76 7.35 13.98 12.49
N GLY A 77 7.47 12.81 11.96
CA GLY A 77 8.63 11.95 12.06
C GLY A 77 8.72 11.02 10.85
N ALA A 78 9.91 10.85 10.34
CA ALA A 78 10.14 10.07 9.13
C ALA A 78 11.56 9.49 9.07
N ALA A 79 11.74 8.54 8.15
CA ALA A 79 13.04 8.05 7.73
C ALA A 79 13.05 7.77 6.23
N CYS A 80 14.23 7.98 5.60
CA CYS A 80 14.47 7.68 4.19
C CYS A 80 15.80 6.95 4.04
N SER A 81 15.81 5.89 3.25
CA SER A 81 17.04 5.15 2.94
C SER A 81 17.10 4.80 1.47
N VAL A 82 18.31 4.84 0.92
CA VAL A 82 18.60 4.52 -0.49
C VAL A 82 19.81 3.60 -0.55
N TYR A 83 19.66 2.53 -1.33
CA TYR A 83 20.74 1.62 -1.72
C TYR A 83 20.98 1.76 -3.23
N VAL A 84 22.23 1.71 -3.64
CA VAL A 84 22.64 1.67 -5.04
C VAL A 84 23.70 0.60 -5.23
N GLY A 85 23.51 -0.30 -6.18
CA GLY A 85 24.40 -1.43 -6.39
C GLY A 85 24.61 -2.27 -5.11
N GLY A 86 23.56 -2.43 -4.30
CA GLY A 86 23.57 -3.18 -3.04
C GLY A 86 24.18 -2.45 -1.84
N ARG A 87 24.72 -1.23 -2.00
CA ARG A 87 25.32 -0.46 -0.91
C ARG A 87 24.45 0.70 -0.44
N PRO A 88 24.34 0.98 0.86
CA PRO A 88 23.58 2.13 1.35
C PRO A 88 24.31 3.43 1.01
N VAL A 89 23.64 4.36 0.34
CA VAL A 89 24.17 5.69 0.01
C VAL A 89 23.45 6.80 0.77
N VAL A 90 22.23 6.55 1.26
CA VAL A 90 21.44 7.46 2.09
C VAL A 90 20.79 6.68 3.22
N ASN A 91 20.88 7.24 4.44
CA ASN A 91 20.15 6.76 5.60
C ASN A 91 19.84 7.95 6.51
N LEU A 92 18.62 8.47 6.41
CA LEU A 92 18.15 9.69 7.06
C LEU A 92 16.99 9.36 7.98
N TRP A 93 16.91 10.00 9.13
CA TRP A 93 15.77 9.98 10.02
C TRP A 93 15.71 11.28 10.81
N GLY A 94 14.52 11.65 11.28
CA GLY A 94 14.34 12.87 12.04
C GLY A 94 12.91 13.08 12.52
N GLY A 95 12.73 14.15 13.30
CA GLY A 95 11.46 14.51 13.88
C GLY A 95 11.07 13.67 15.09
N LEU A 96 9.77 13.49 15.31
CA LEU A 96 9.19 12.86 16.49
C LEU A 96 8.53 11.52 16.14
N ALA A 97 8.90 10.47 16.84
CA ALA A 97 8.20 9.18 16.80
C ALA A 97 6.86 9.23 17.56
N ASP A 98 6.69 10.16 18.46
CA ASP A 98 5.44 10.47 19.15
C ASP A 98 5.44 11.96 19.51
N ARG A 99 4.55 12.74 18.88
CA ARG A 99 4.44 14.19 19.07
C ARG A 99 3.88 14.53 20.45
N GLU A 100 2.93 13.73 20.94
CA GLU A 100 2.30 14.00 22.24
C GLU A 100 3.24 13.74 23.40
N ALA A 101 4.03 12.68 23.30
CA ALA A 101 5.04 12.34 24.29
C ALA A 101 6.39 13.04 24.07
N ASN A 102 6.51 13.89 23.06
CA ASN A 102 7.76 14.52 22.61
C ASN A 102 8.92 13.51 22.47
N ARG A 103 8.59 12.29 22.00
CA ARG A 103 9.56 11.20 21.83
C ARG A 103 10.25 11.33 20.47
N PRO A 104 11.58 11.51 20.43
CA PRO A 104 12.27 11.70 19.17
C PRO A 104 12.27 10.42 18.31
N TRP A 105 12.28 10.61 16.99
CA TRP A 105 12.56 9.54 16.05
C TRP A 105 14.01 9.11 16.15
N ARG A 106 14.25 7.83 16.23
CA ARG A 106 15.60 7.24 16.33
C ARG A 106 15.88 6.38 15.10
N ARG A 107 17.15 6.06 14.86
CA ARG A 107 17.60 5.20 13.78
C ARG A 107 16.85 3.85 13.71
N ASN A 108 16.48 3.30 14.87
CA ASN A 108 15.79 2.03 15.01
C ASN A 108 14.28 2.18 15.25
N THR A 109 13.71 3.36 15.09
CA THR A 109 12.26 3.56 15.14
C THR A 109 11.62 2.82 13.97
N ILE A 110 10.57 2.08 14.27
CA ILE A 110 9.75 1.38 13.28
C ILE A 110 8.35 1.99 13.24
N VAL A 111 7.72 1.90 12.10
CA VAL A 111 6.37 2.42 11.91
C VAL A 111 5.57 1.48 10.99
N GLN A 112 4.27 1.52 11.11
CA GLN A 112 3.38 0.81 10.20
C GLN A 112 3.44 1.44 8.81
N VAL A 113 3.74 0.60 7.81
CA VAL A 113 3.95 1.06 6.43
C VAL A 113 2.75 0.82 5.51
N ALA A 114 1.60 0.48 6.10
CA ALA A 114 0.36 0.22 5.37
C ALA A 114 0.58 -0.70 4.15
N SER A 115 0.05 -0.35 2.99
CA SER A 115 0.10 -1.19 1.78
C SER A 115 1.50 -1.41 1.20
N THR A 116 2.54 -0.72 1.65
CA THR A 116 3.93 -1.10 1.34
C THR A 116 4.22 -2.55 1.75
N THR A 117 3.46 -3.10 2.70
CA THR A 117 3.44 -4.52 3.10
C THR A 117 3.25 -5.47 1.93
N LYS A 118 2.43 -5.09 0.92
CA LYS A 118 2.14 -5.96 -0.24
C LYS A 118 3.39 -6.31 -1.05
N GLY A 119 4.36 -5.41 -1.09
CA GLY A 119 5.64 -5.69 -1.74
C GLY A 119 6.40 -6.83 -1.04
N ALA A 120 6.42 -6.85 0.29
CA ALA A 120 7.02 -7.94 1.07
C ALA A 120 6.29 -9.27 0.82
N THR A 121 4.95 -9.22 0.79
CA THR A 121 4.10 -10.39 0.47
C THR A 121 4.35 -10.91 -0.95
N ALA A 122 4.47 -10.02 -1.93
CA ALA A 122 4.78 -10.40 -3.31
C ALA A 122 6.16 -11.04 -3.41
N ILE A 123 7.18 -10.50 -2.74
CA ILE A 123 8.54 -11.07 -2.71
C ILE A 123 8.49 -12.52 -2.18
N CYS A 124 7.72 -12.80 -1.13
CA CYS A 124 7.54 -14.17 -0.62
C CYS A 124 6.98 -15.13 -1.68
N ALA A 125 5.93 -14.71 -2.41
CA ALA A 125 5.37 -15.52 -3.49
C ALA A 125 6.37 -15.73 -4.64
N HIS A 126 7.13 -14.70 -5.01
CA HIS A 126 8.15 -14.79 -6.06
C HIS A 126 9.36 -15.65 -5.67
N LEU A 127 9.72 -15.70 -4.39
CA LEU A 127 10.74 -16.63 -3.88
C LEU A 127 10.30 -18.09 -4.09
N LEU A 128 9.04 -18.41 -3.76
CA LEU A 128 8.50 -19.75 -4.00
C LEU A 128 8.41 -20.06 -5.50
N ALA A 129 8.01 -19.06 -6.31
CA ALA A 129 7.96 -19.24 -7.76
C ALA A 129 9.36 -19.49 -8.36
N GLN A 130 10.37 -18.74 -7.92
CA GLN A 130 11.76 -18.91 -8.33
C GLN A 130 12.33 -20.28 -7.96
N ARG A 131 11.89 -20.86 -6.85
CA ARG A 131 12.28 -22.19 -6.38
C ARG A 131 11.53 -23.33 -7.08
N GLY A 132 10.52 -23.00 -7.92
CA GLY A 132 9.66 -23.99 -8.57
C GLY A 132 8.59 -24.59 -7.64
N GLU A 133 8.43 -24.05 -6.43
CA GLU A 133 7.44 -24.49 -5.44
C GLU A 133 6.04 -23.88 -5.72
N LEU A 134 5.99 -22.74 -6.43
CA LEU A 134 4.77 -22.05 -6.84
C LEU A 134 4.78 -21.78 -8.35
N ASP A 135 3.84 -22.36 -9.07
CA ASP A 135 3.55 -21.99 -10.46
C ASP A 135 2.49 -20.89 -10.49
N LEU A 136 2.89 -19.70 -10.94
CA LEU A 136 2.00 -18.54 -10.99
C LEU A 136 0.88 -18.68 -12.03
N ASP A 137 1.03 -19.56 -13.01
CA ASP A 137 0.03 -19.83 -14.03
C ASP A 137 -0.89 -20.99 -13.68
N ALA A 138 -0.56 -21.76 -12.64
CA ALA A 138 -1.40 -22.83 -12.16
C ALA A 138 -2.64 -22.25 -11.41
N PRO A 139 -3.78 -22.98 -11.45
CA PRO A 139 -4.92 -22.64 -10.62
C PRO A 139 -4.56 -22.60 -9.13
N VAL A 140 -5.09 -21.62 -8.39
CA VAL A 140 -4.95 -21.52 -6.93
C VAL A 140 -5.42 -22.80 -6.25
N ALA A 141 -6.47 -23.45 -6.77
CA ALA A 141 -7.04 -24.70 -6.27
C ALA A 141 -6.02 -25.87 -6.25
N ARG A 142 -4.94 -25.81 -7.01
CA ARG A 142 -3.82 -26.78 -6.94
C ARG A 142 -3.14 -26.76 -5.57
N TYR A 143 -3.02 -25.60 -4.95
CA TYR A 143 -2.36 -25.40 -3.67
C TYR A 143 -3.35 -25.29 -2.51
N TRP A 144 -4.53 -24.78 -2.82
CA TRP A 144 -5.63 -24.55 -1.90
C TRP A 144 -6.95 -25.08 -2.49
N PRO A 145 -7.23 -26.40 -2.33
CA PRO A 145 -8.36 -27.06 -3.00
C PRO A 145 -9.72 -26.43 -2.67
N GLU A 146 -9.95 -26.01 -1.42
CA GLU A 146 -11.21 -25.41 -0.99
C GLU A 146 -11.49 -24.04 -1.65
N PHE A 147 -10.45 -23.35 -2.11
CA PHE A 147 -10.57 -22.11 -2.88
C PHE A 147 -11.34 -22.34 -4.19
N GLY A 148 -11.25 -23.53 -4.80
CA GLY A 148 -11.90 -23.86 -6.06
C GLY A 148 -13.42 -23.81 -6.03
N ALA A 149 -14.05 -23.65 -4.86
CA ALA A 149 -15.51 -23.49 -4.76
C ALA A 149 -16.01 -22.19 -5.41
N ALA A 150 -17.33 -22.11 -5.66
CA ALA A 150 -18.05 -20.92 -6.10
C ALA A 150 -17.53 -20.32 -7.44
N GLY A 151 -17.09 -21.18 -8.37
CA GLY A 151 -16.65 -20.75 -9.71
C GLY A 151 -15.22 -20.24 -9.78
N LYS A 152 -14.36 -20.65 -8.83
CA LYS A 152 -12.96 -20.20 -8.73
C LYS A 152 -11.93 -21.26 -9.16
N GLU A 153 -12.37 -22.40 -9.67
CA GLU A 153 -11.55 -23.58 -9.97
C GLU A 153 -10.35 -23.27 -10.86
N GLN A 154 -10.52 -22.34 -11.79
CA GLN A 154 -9.53 -22.01 -12.81
C GLN A 154 -8.80 -20.69 -12.59
N ILE A 155 -8.99 -20.02 -11.45
CA ILE A 155 -8.30 -18.76 -11.16
C ILE A 155 -6.80 -19.04 -10.96
N PRO A 156 -5.89 -18.55 -11.84
CA PRO A 156 -4.46 -18.74 -11.67
C PRO A 156 -3.92 -17.83 -10.54
N VAL A 157 -2.84 -18.28 -9.89
CA VAL A 157 -2.21 -17.53 -8.78
C VAL A 157 -1.82 -16.11 -9.19
N ARG A 158 -1.37 -15.90 -10.43
CA ARG A 158 -1.00 -14.57 -10.93
C ARG A 158 -2.15 -13.54 -10.84
N TRP A 159 -3.43 -13.97 -10.94
CA TRP A 159 -4.56 -13.05 -10.81
C TRP A 159 -4.81 -12.61 -9.37
N LEU A 160 -4.34 -13.36 -8.38
CA LEU A 160 -4.31 -12.88 -6.99
C LEU A 160 -3.29 -11.74 -6.85
N LEU A 161 -2.10 -11.88 -7.42
CA LEU A 161 -1.02 -10.89 -7.38
C LEU A 161 -1.37 -9.60 -8.16
N SER A 162 -2.10 -9.73 -9.27
CA SER A 162 -2.44 -8.61 -10.16
C SER A 162 -3.84 -8.03 -9.94
N HIS A 163 -4.52 -8.41 -8.84
CA HIS A 163 -5.83 -7.89 -8.47
C HIS A 163 -6.98 -8.18 -9.46
N GLN A 164 -6.87 -9.26 -10.24
CA GLN A 164 -7.82 -9.66 -11.28
C GLN A 164 -8.74 -10.82 -10.86
N ALA A 165 -8.58 -11.33 -9.64
CA ALA A 165 -9.30 -12.52 -9.17
C ALA A 165 -10.79 -12.29 -8.90
N GLY A 166 -11.27 -11.04 -8.83
CA GLY A 166 -12.66 -10.72 -8.52
C GLY A 166 -13.03 -10.87 -7.05
N LEU A 167 -12.06 -10.89 -6.15
CA LEU A 167 -12.22 -11.13 -4.71
C LEU A 167 -11.76 -9.96 -3.83
N PRO A 168 -12.07 -8.69 -4.17
CA PRO A 168 -11.62 -7.54 -3.40
C PRO A 168 -12.30 -7.42 -2.04
N ILE A 169 -13.45 -8.05 -1.85
CA ILE A 169 -14.26 -8.05 -0.63
C ILE A 169 -14.54 -9.47 -0.16
N VAL A 170 -15.00 -9.61 1.06
CA VAL A 170 -15.72 -10.79 1.56
C VAL A 170 -17.11 -10.37 2.00
N ASP A 171 -18.11 -11.19 1.71
CA ASP A 171 -19.45 -10.99 2.24
C ASP A 171 -19.40 -11.36 3.73
N GLY A 172 -19.80 -10.40 4.58
CA GLY A 172 -19.64 -10.50 6.01
C GLY A 172 -20.84 -11.09 6.72
N PRO A 173 -20.96 -10.89 8.03
CA PRO A 173 -20.11 -10.05 8.87
C PRO A 173 -18.87 -10.78 9.41
N LEU A 174 -17.76 -10.05 9.54
CA LEU A 174 -16.58 -10.48 10.28
C LEU A 174 -16.26 -9.49 11.40
N THR A 175 -15.88 -10.00 12.58
CA THR A 175 -15.33 -9.13 13.64
C THR A 175 -13.82 -8.95 13.48
N PHE A 176 -13.27 -7.95 14.16
CA PHE A 176 -11.84 -7.71 14.19
C PHE A 176 -11.05 -8.91 14.74
N GLU A 177 -11.56 -9.55 15.81
CA GLU A 177 -10.96 -10.73 16.40
C GLU A 177 -10.96 -11.92 15.42
N GLN A 178 -12.02 -12.08 14.65
CA GLN A 178 -12.11 -13.09 13.61
C GLN A 178 -11.11 -12.83 12.47
N ALA A 179 -10.90 -11.55 12.12
CA ALA A 179 -9.90 -11.18 11.14
C ALA A 179 -8.47 -11.47 11.64
N CYS A 180 -8.18 -11.17 12.91
CA CYS A 180 -6.90 -11.51 13.55
C CYS A 180 -6.65 -13.02 13.64
N ALA A 181 -7.71 -13.83 13.73
CA ALA A 181 -7.62 -15.30 13.85
C ALA A 181 -7.36 -16.03 12.52
N TRP A 182 -7.19 -15.34 11.39
CA TRP A 182 -6.90 -15.85 10.05
C TRP A 182 -7.98 -16.74 9.44
N HIS A 183 -8.23 -17.91 10.02
CA HIS A 183 -9.14 -18.93 9.45
C HIS A 183 -10.58 -18.47 9.16
N PRO A 184 -11.23 -17.60 9.95
CA PRO A 184 -12.55 -17.07 9.59
C PRO A 184 -12.55 -16.33 8.25
N VAL A 185 -11.50 -15.54 7.97
CA VAL A 185 -11.37 -14.84 6.69
C VAL A 185 -11.11 -15.81 5.54
N ILE A 186 -10.30 -16.85 5.78
CA ILE A 186 -10.04 -17.90 4.77
C ILE A 186 -11.33 -18.60 4.37
N ARG A 187 -12.16 -19.02 5.35
CA ARG A 187 -13.47 -19.63 5.05
C ARG A 187 -14.42 -18.69 4.32
N ALA A 188 -14.41 -17.39 4.65
CA ALA A 188 -15.20 -16.41 3.94
C ALA A 188 -14.75 -16.27 2.47
N LEU A 189 -13.42 -16.26 2.19
CA LEU A 189 -12.87 -16.25 0.84
C LEU A 189 -13.15 -17.55 0.06
N GLU A 190 -13.13 -18.70 0.70
CA GLU A 190 -13.54 -19.99 0.11
C GLU A 190 -14.98 -19.96 -0.38
N ALA A 191 -15.90 -19.40 0.42
CA ALA A 191 -17.31 -19.27 0.09
C ALA A 191 -17.61 -18.13 -0.90
N GLN A 192 -16.77 -17.10 -0.97
CA GLN A 192 -16.99 -15.88 -1.75
C GLN A 192 -17.02 -16.20 -3.25
N LYS A 193 -18.07 -15.73 -3.94
CA LYS A 193 -18.10 -15.70 -5.41
C LYS A 193 -17.32 -14.49 -5.93
N PRO A 194 -16.57 -14.63 -7.03
CA PRO A 194 -15.99 -13.47 -7.70
C PRO A 194 -17.07 -12.45 -8.10
N LEU A 195 -16.77 -11.17 -7.93
CA LEU A 195 -17.69 -10.07 -8.28
C LEU A 195 -17.82 -9.86 -9.79
N TRP A 196 -16.84 -10.32 -10.55
CA TRP A 196 -16.81 -10.31 -12.02
C TRP A 196 -16.15 -11.59 -12.51
N GLN A 197 -16.22 -11.83 -13.83
CA GLN A 197 -15.48 -12.93 -14.45
C GLN A 197 -13.97 -12.74 -14.22
N PRO A 198 -13.29 -13.60 -13.45
CA PRO A 198 -11.87 -13.45 -13.17
C PRO A 198 -11.02 -13.23 -14.43
N GLY A 199 -10.09 -12.30 -14.39
CA GLY A 199 -9.20 -11.96 -15.49
C GLY A 199 -9.76 -10.94 -16.50
N THR A 200 -11.06 -10.58 -16.45
CA THR A 200 -11.67 -9.61 -17.39
C THR A 200 -11.60 -8.17 -16.90
N GLU A 201 -11.53 -7.98 -15.59
CA GLU A 201 -11.47 -6.69 -14.94
C GLU A 201 -10.48 -6.75 -13.78
N HIS A 202 -10.13 -5.59 -13.23
CA HIS A 202 -9.34 -5.52 -12.01
C HIS A 202 -9.89 -4.45 -11.07
N VAL A 203 -9.72 -4.67 -9.76
CA VAL A 203 -9.84 -3.63 -8.74
C VAL A 203 -8.91 -3.98 -7.58
N TYR A 204 -8.36 -2.96 -6.96
CA TYR A 204 -7.39 -3.12 -5.89
C TYR A 204 -7.98 -3.93 -4.71
N HIS A 205 -7.45 -5.15 -4.48
CA HIS A 205 -7.80 -6.01 -3.36
C HIS A 205 -7.10 -5.48 -2.10
N SER A 206 -7.71 -4.51 -1.45
CA SER A 206 -7.07 -3.68 -0.42
C SER A 206 -6.53 -4.51 0.75
N VAL A 207 -7.34 -5.42 1.28
CA VAL A 207 -7.01 -6.27 2.43
C VAL A 207 -6.96 -7.74 2.05
N THR A 208 -7.91 -8.21 1.27
CA THR A 208 -8.04 -9.64 0.87
C THR A 208 -6.79 -10.16 0.16
N TYR A 209 -6.05 -9.29 -0.54
CA TYR A 209 -4.76 -9.62 -1.16
C TYR A 209 -3.82 -10.39 -0.22
N GLY A 210 -3.66 -9.89 1.02
CA GLY A 210 -2.75 -10.50 1.98
C GLY A 210 -3.21 -11.89 2.43
N PHE A 211 -4.51 -12.07 2.62
CA PHE A 211 -5.07 -13.37 2.97
C PHE A 211 -5.00 -14.36 1.81
N LEU A 212 -5.29 -13.90 0.59
CA LEU A 212 -5.24 -14.74 -0.60
C LEU A 212 -3.82 -15.27 -0.86
N ILE A 213 -2.83 -14.38 -0.93
CA ILE A 213 -1.44 -14.78 -1.16
C ILE A 213 -0.85 -15.49 0.06
N GLY A 214 -1.14 -14.99 1.27
CA GLY A 214 -0.64 -15.57 2.50
C GLY A 214 -1.13 -17.00 2.72
N GLU A 215 -2.38 -17.31 2.34
CA GLU A 215 -2.89 -18.69 2.43
C GLU A 215 -2.22 -19.61 1.43
N VAL A 216 -1.96 -19.18 0.19
CA VAL A 216 -1.18 -19.96 -0.79
C VAL A 216 0.22 -20.26 -0.24
N VAL A 217 0.92 -19.26 0.29
CA VAL A 217 2.24 -19.46 0.93
C VAL A 217 2.12 -20.44 2.09
N ARG A 218 1.11 -20.30 2.96
CA ARG A 218 0.90 -21.19 4.09
C ARG A 218 0.64 -22.63 3.68
N ARG A 219 -0.13 -22.86 2.63
CA ARG A 219 -0.45 -24.20 2.10
C ARG A 219 0.78 -24.89 1.51
N ILE A 220 1.68 -24.14 0.87
CA ILE A 220 2.90 -24.68 0.29
C ILE A 220 3.94 -24.98 1.38
N THR A 221 4.12 -24.04 2.33
CA THR A 221 5.27 -24.08 3.26
C THR A 221 4.96 -24.61 4.65
N GLY A 222 3.67 -24.69 5.02
CA GLY A 222 3.22 -24.96 6.40
C GLY A 222 3.45 -23.81 7.38
N LYS A 223 3.99 -22.66 6.92
CA LYS A 223 4.30 -21.49 7.73
C LYS A 223 3.33 -20.36 7.45
N SER A 224 3.02 -19.52 8.45
CA SER A 224 2.33 -18.25 8.18
C SER A 224 3.20 -17.36 7.28
N LEU A 225 2.58 -16.40 6.60
CA LEU A 225 3.34 -15.49 5.74
C LEU A 225 4.34 -14.64 6.54
N GLY A 226 3.96 -14.20 7.74
CA GLY A 226 4.87 -13.45 8.62
C GLY A 226 6.07 -14.28 9.06
N THR A 227 5.87 -15.57 9.38
CA THR A 227 6.95 -16.50 9.68
C THR A 227 7.85 -16.75 8.47
N PHE A 228 7.26 -17.01 7.30
CA PHE A 228 8.02 -17.21 6.06
C PHE A 228 8.84 -15.97 5.71
N PHE A 229 8.23 -14.79 5.77
CA PHE A 229 8.93 -13.52 5.55
C PHE A 229 10.09 -13.31 6.54
N ALA A 230 9.85 -13.61 7.82
CA ALA A 230 10.90 -13.46 8.85
C ALA A 230 12.10 -14.36 8.58
N GLU A 231 11.90 -15.61 8.20
CA GLU A 231 12.95 -16.60 7.99
C GLU A 231 13.66 -16.45 6.63
N GLU A 232 12.91 -16.20 5.57
CA GLU A 232 13.44 -16.25 4.20
C GLU A 232 13.87 -14.88 3.65
N VAL A 233 13.40 -13.79 4.26
CA VAL A 233 13.68 -12.42 3.80
C VAL A 233 14.30 -11.58 4.91
N ALA A 234 13.63 -11.46 6.06
CA ALA A 234 14.03 -10.51 7.07
C ALA A 234 15.32 -10.92 7.80
N ALA A 235 15.42 -12.15 8.27
CA ALA A 235 16.59 -12.63 9.00
C ALA A 235 17.86 -12.69 8.14
N PRO A 236 17.84 -13.24 6.90
CA PRO A 236 19.02 -13.26 6.05
C PRO A 236 19.56 -11.87 5.71
N LEU A 237 18.66 -10.90 5.55
CA LEU A 237 19.02 -9.51 5.27
C LEU A 237 19.22 -8.64 6.53
N GLY A 238 19.02 -9.16 7.73
CA GLY A 238 19.11 -8.40 8.97
C GLY A 238 18.13 -7.23 9.05
N LEU A 239 16.87 -7.44 8.62
CA LEU A 239 15.85 -6.39 8.58
C LEU A 239 15.16 -6.19 9.93
N SER A 240 14.86 -4.96 10.26
CA SER A 240 13.87 -4.56 11.26
C SER A 240 12.49 -4.40 10.60
N ALA A 241 11.88 -5.51 10.17
CA ALA A 241 10.60 -5.56 9.48
C ALA A 241 9.81 -6.80 9.90
N TRP A 242 8.54 -6.64 10.23
CA TRP A 242 7.66 -7.71 10.73
C TRP A 242 6.25 -7.59 10.17
N ILE A 243 5.67 -8.71 9.77
CA ILE A 243 4.24 -8.91 9.58
C ILE A 243 3.80 -9.79 10.75
N GLY A 244 3.10 -9.19 11.73
CA GLY A 244 2.95 -9.77 13.06
C GLY A 244 4.11 -9.40 13.99
N LEU A 245 4.00 -8.23 14.65
CA LEU A 245 5.07 -7.65 15.45
C LEU A 245 5.27 -8.41 16.76
N PRO A 246 6.50 -8.87 17.11
CA PRO A 246 6.81 -9.38 18.43
C PRO A 246 6.66 -8.30 19.51
N GLU A 247 6.15 -8.67 20.69
CA GLU A 247 5.89 -7.74 21.81
C GLU A 247 7.14 -6.95 22.23
N LYS A 248 8.30 -7.58 22.22
CA LYS A 248 9.57 -6.93 22.57
C LYS A 248 9.92 -5.71 21.73
N GLU A 249 9.35 -5.59 20.54
CA GLU A 249 9.60 -4.50 19.59
C GLU A 249 8.63 -3.32 19.75
N GLU A 250 7.55 -3.44 20.54
CA GLU A 250 6.50 -2.42 20.72
C GLU A 250 7.05 -1.04 21.10
N LYS A 251 8.04 -0.98 21.97
CA LYS A 251 8.64 0.27 22.43
C LYS A 251 9.33 1.08 21.31
N ARG A 252 9.62 0.45 20.17
CA ARG A 252 10.23 1.08 19.01
C ARG A 252 9.19 1.69 18.04
N VAL A 253 7.92 1.33 18.21
CA VAL A 253 6.86 1.72 17.28
C VAL A 253 6.59 3.21 17.39
N ALA A 254 6.62 3.92 16.27
CA ALA A 254 6.17 5.30 16.16
C ALA A 254 4.64 5.36 16.24
N ARG A 255 4.13 6.36 16.96
CA ARG A 255 2.69 6.67 17.00
C ARG A 255 2.28 7.30 15.68
N LEU A 256 1.16 6.84 15.14
CA LEU A 256 0.57 7.44 13.94
C LEU A 256 -0.13 8.75 14.29
N HIS A 257 -0.01 9.74 13.43
CA HIS A 257 -0.63 11.04 13.52
C HIS A 257 -1.35 11.33 12.20
N ASP A 258 -2.59 11.76 12.27
CA ASP A 258 -3.33 12.16 11.07
C ASP A 258 -2.90 13.57 10.63
N ALA A 259 -2.78 13.74 9.32
CA ALA A 259 -2.65 15.06 8.70
C ALA A 259 -3.96 15.85 8.83
N ALA A 260 -3.90 17.15 8.56
CA ALA A 260 -5.10 17.98 8.52
C ALA A 260 -6.12 17.40 7.52
N PRO A 261 -7.42 17.38 7.84
CA PRO A 261 -8.45 16.95 6.91
C PRO A 261 -8.48 17.89 5.70
N PHE A 262 -8.83 17.34 4.55
CA PHE A 262 -8.98 18.08 3.30
C PHE A 262 -10.41 17.96 2.75
N SER A 263 -10.81 18.94 1.94
CA SER A 263 -12.14 18.99 1.31
C SER A 263 -12.22 18.10 0.08
N LEU A 264 -13.45 17.83 -0.40
CA LEU A 264 -13.66 17.17 -1.70
C LEU A 264 -13.04 17.99 -2.85
N GLU A 265 -13.11 19.31 -2.78
CA GLU A 265 -12.51 20.19 -3.79
C GLU A 265 -10.98 20.02 -3.82
N GLU A 266 -10.31 19.98 -2.68
CA GLU A 266 -8.87 19.73 -2.59
C GLU A 266 -8.50 18.32 -3.09
N LEU A 267 -9.34 17.31 -2.81
CA LEU A 267 -9.15 15.97 -3.36
C LEU A 267 -9.18 15.97 -4.90
N LEU A 268 -10.23 16.59 -5.47
CA LEU A 268 -10.39 16.67 -6.92
C LEU A 268 -9.24 17.45 -7.56
N ALA A 269 -8.87 18.60 -6.98
CA ALA A 269 -7.73 19.39 -7.44
C ALA A 269 -6.42 18.59 -7.42
N GLY A 270 -6.17 17.85 -6.33
CA GLY A 270 -5.01 16.98 -6.21
C GLY A 270 -4.98 15.87 -7.27
N LEU A 271 -6.12 15.20 -7.49
CA LEU A 271 -6.24 14.15 -8.53
C LEU A 271 -6.04 14.72 -9.93
N ILE A 272 -6.63 15.87 -10.26
CA ILE A 272 -6.40 16.57 -11.52
C ILE A 272 -4.90 16.88 -11.71
N ALA A 273 -4.26 17.40 -10.67
CA ALA A 273 -2.84 17.77 -10.74
C ALA A 273 -1.93 16.58 -11.03
N ILE A 274 -2.16 15.41 -10.39
CA ILE A 274 -1.30 14.23 -10.59
C ILE A 274 -1.64 13.44 -11.85
N THR A 275 -2.92 13.43 -12.26
CA THR A 275 -3.36 12.68 -13.45
C THR A 275 -3.34 13.53 -14.72
N GLY A 276 -3.50 14.85 -14.61
CA GLY A 276 -3.67 15.78 -15.72
C GLY A 276 -4.95 15.55 -16.53
N LEU A 277 -5.93 14.85 -15.93
CA LEU A 277 -7.27 14.66 -16.52
C LEU A 277 -8.14 15.90 -16.29
N ASP A 278 -9.19 16.05 -17.08
CA ASP A 278 -10.18 17.10 -16.87
C ASP A 278 -11.03 16.86 -15.63
N ALA A 279 -11.65 17.92 -15.12
CA ALA A 279 -12.41 17.89 -13.86
C ALA A 279 -13.64 16.97 -13.92
N ASP A 280 -14.31 16.88 -15.06
CA ASP A 280 -15.51 16.05 -15.22
C ASP A 280 -15.14 14.57 -15.18
N THR A 281 -14.07 14.17 -15.87
CA THR A 281 -13.50 12.82 -15.85
C THR A 281 -13.08 12.41 -14.44
N VAL A 282 -12.33 13.28 -13.73
CA VAL A 282 -11.91 13.00 -12.34
C VAL A 282 -13.10 12.90 -11.41
N THR A 283 -14.09 13.79 -11.55
CA THR A 283 -15.31 13.76 -10.73
C THR A 283 -16.11 12.48 -10.97
N ALA A 284 -16.28 12.06 -12.22
CA ALA A 284 -16.95 10.81 -12.57
C ALA A 284 -16.21 9.59 -12.00
N TRP A 285 -14.89 9.59 -12.08
CA TRP A 285 -14.06 8.54 -11.50
C TRP A 285 -14.19 8.47 -9.97
N VAL A 286 -14.06 9.60 -9.27
CA VAL A 286 -14.22 9.69 -7.81
C VAL A 286 -15.60 9.17 -7.38
N ASN A 287 -16.65 9.59 -8.06
CA ASN A 287 -18.01 9.15 -7.75
C ASN A 287 -18.23 7.65 -8.01
N ALA A 288 -17.61 7.08 -9.03
CA ALA A 288 -17.73 5.66 -9.33
C ALA A 288 -16.93 4.76 -8.38
N VAL A 289 -15.68 5.15 -8.11
CA VAL A 289 -14.72 4.29 -7.40
C VAL A 289 -14.79 4.49 -5.89
N TRP A 290 -15.02 5.72 -5.42
CA TRP A 290 -14.98 6.05 -3.99
C TRP A 290 -16.32 6.43 -3.37
N ALA A 291 -17.42 6.24 -4.10
CA ALA A 291 -18.74 6.40 -3.48
C ALA A 291 -18.91 5.42 -2.29
N PRO A 292 -19.66 5.82 -1.27
CA PRO A 292 -20.04 4.91 -0.19
C PRO A 292 -20.71 3.65 -0.73
N GLY A 293 -20.25 2.47 -0.28
CA GLY A 293 -20.75 1.19 -0.77
C GLY A 293 -20.18 0.72 -2.10
N SER A 294 -19.33 1.51 -2.78
CA SER A 294 -18.59 1.02 -3.94
C SER A 294 -17.70 -0.17 -3.57
N VAL A 295 -17.35 -0.99 -4.57
CA VAL A 295 -16.47 -2.15 -4.34
C VAL A 295 -15.14 -1.72 -3.75
N GLN A 296 -14.56 -0.62 -4.23
CA GLN A 296 -13.29 -0.12 -3.72
C GLN A 296 -13.40 0.36 -2.27
N ALA A 297 -14.48 1.04 -1.88
CA ALA A 297 -14.71 1.45 -0.49
C ALA A 297 -14.83 0.21 0.43
N ARG A 298 -15.61 -0.78 0.03
CA ARG A 298 -15.82 -2.03 0.77
C ARG A 298 -14.56 -2.91 0.84
N ALA A 299 -13.64 -2.80 -0.13
CA ALA A 299 -12.41 -3.58 -0.16
C ALA A 299 -11.47 -3.30 1.04
N GLY A 300 -11.62 -2.15 1.70
CA GLY A 300 -10.90 -1.81 2.93
C GLY A 300 -11.54 -2.34 4.21
N GLU A 301 -12.82 -2.73 4.17
CA GLU A 301 -13.62 -3.03 5.36
C GLU A 301 -13.50 -4.48 5.85
N LEU A 302 -13.10 -5.41 4.97
CA LEU A 302 -12.99 -6.85 5.25
C LEU A 302 -14.26 -7.41 5.95
N GLY A 303 -15.41 -7.29 5.28
CA GLY A 303 -16.69 -7.78 5.85
C GLY A 303 -17.13 -7.07 7.13
N GLY A 304 -16.67 -5.85 7.36
CA GLY A 304 -16.96 -5.05 8.55
C GLY A 304 -15.91 -5.10 9.66
N ALA A 305 -14.96 -6.03 9.60
CA ALA A 305 -13.92 -6.20 10.63
C ALA A 305 -13.04 -4.97 10.84
N LEU A 306 -12.85 -4.15 9.81
CA LEU A 306 -11.92 -3.01 9.80
C LEU A 306 -12.64 -1.65 9.65
N THR A 307 -13.92 -1.57 9.94
CA THR A 307 -14.71 -0.32 9.87
C THR A 307 -14.42 0.65 11.02
N ASN A 308 -13.97 0.14 12.18
CA ASN A 308 -13.50 0.98 13.28
C ASN A 308 -12.01 1.29 13.09
N PRO A 309 -11.62 2.55 12.82
CA PRO A 309 -10.23 2.92 12.58
C PRO A 309 -9.33 2.80 13.82
N GLU A 310 -9.87 2.78 15.03
CA GLU A 310 -9.09 2.65 16.25
C GLU A 310 -8.32 1.32 16.29
N VAL A 311 -8.81 0.28 15.60
CA VAL A 311 -8.13 -1.04 15.55
C VAL A 311 -6.69 -0.93 15.04
N TYR A 312 -6.42 -0.01 14.10
CA TYR A 312 -5.10 0.15 13.47
C TYR A 312 -4.00 0.63 14.41
N THR A 313 -4.37 1.17 15.58
CA THR A 313 -3.43 1.63 16.61
C THR A 313 -3.25 0.63 17.74
N THR A 314 -4.00 -0.47 17.73
CA THR A 314 -3.98 -1.46 18.82
C THR A 314 -2.78 -2.40 18.74
N ARG A 315 -2.40 -2.97 19.89
CA ARG A 315 -1.43 -4.07 19.94
C ARG A 315 -1.91 -5.30 19.17
N ALA A 316 -3.23 -5.61 19.27
CA ALA A 316 -3.83 -6.75 18.57
C ALA A 316 -3.64 -6.65 17.05
N TRP A 317 -3.84 -5.48 16.47
CA TRP A 317 -3.56 -5.22 15.05
C TRP A 317 -2.10 -5.46 14.70
N ARG A 318 -1.17 -4.92 15.49
CA ARG A 318 0.27 -5.07 15.22
C ARG A 318 0.76 -6.49 15.41
N ALA A 319 0.14 -7.27 16.33
CA ALA A 319 0.50 -8.66 16.60
C ALA A 319 -0.04 -9.64 15.56
N ALA A 320 -1.21 -9.36 14.99
CA ALA A 320 -1.82 -10.19 13.97
C ALA A 320 -1.12 -10.03 12.62
N GLU A 321 -1.32 -10.99 11.73
CA GLU A 321 -0.79 -10.93 10.38
C GLU A 321 -1.87 -10.45 9.40
N PHE A 322 -1.68 -9.22 8.88
CA PHE A 322 -2.43 -8.66 7.76
C PHE A 322 -1.46 -8.37 6.60
N PRO A 323 -1.11 -9.37 5.79
CA PRO A 323 0.00 -9.26 4.83
C PRO A 323 -0.23 -8.31 3.66
N ALA A 324 -1.29 -7.54 3.71
CA ALA A 324 -1.55 -6.44 2.78
C ALA A 324 -1.36 -5.06 3.42
N ALA A 325 -1.16 -4.98 4.78
CA ALA A 325 -1.50 -3.74 5.45
C ALA A 325 -0.68 -3.38 6.69
N ASN A 326 -0.15 -4.33 7.45
CA ASN A 326 0.31 -4.03 8.79
C ASN A 326 1.79 -4.33 9.06
N MET A 327 2.62 -4.45 8.05
CA MET A 327 4.06 -4.55 8.27
C MET A 327 4.55 -3.32 9.05
N LEU A 328 5.33 -3.57 10.09
CA LEU A 328 6.09 -2.55 10.79
C LEU A 328 7.55 -2.65 10.37
N ALA A 329 8.13 -1.53 9.92
CA ALA A 329 9.49 -1.51 9.43
C ALA A 329 10.16 -0.15 9.64
N ASP A 330 11.50 -0.13 9.61
CA ASP A 330 12.27 1.08 9.39
C ASP A 330 12.56 1.29 7.88
N ALA A 331 12.92 2.50 7.48
CA ALA A 331 13.18 2.85 6.07
C ALA A 331 14.36 2.07 5.49
N ARG A 332 15.39 1.82 6.30
CA ARG A 332 16.58 1.06 5.88
C ARG A 332 16.20 -0.37 5.52
N SER A 333 15.35 -1.00 6.30
CA SER A 333 14.87 -2.37 6.05
C SER A 333 14.03 -2.44 4.79
N VAL A 334 13.15 -1.48 4.56
CA VAL A 334 12.37 -1.39 3.32
C VAL A 334 13.29 -1.22 2.11
N ALA A 335 14.22 -0.26 2.15
CA ALA A 335 15.17 -0.02 1.06
C ALA A 335 16.08 -1.22 0.78
N ARG A 336 16.59 -1.87 1.84
CA ARG A 336 17.47 -3.03 1.75
C ARG A 336 16.74 -4.25 1.16
N MET A 337 15.50 -4.48 1.56
CA MET A 337 14.65 -5.53 0.99
C MET A 337 14.49 -5.34 -0.52
N TYR A 338 14.12 -4.14 -0.95
CA TYR A 338 13.97 -3.84 -2.37
C TYR A 338 15.31 -3.87 -3.12
N ALA A 339 16.39 -3.38 -2.54
CA ALA A 339 17.73 -3.48 -3.13
C ALA A 339 18.14 -4.93 -3.40
N ALA A 340 17.86 -5.84 -2.46
CA ALA A 340 18.18 -7.25 -2.60
C ALA A 340 17.35 -7.97 -3.69
N THR A 341 16.28 -7.36 -4.22
CA THR A 341 15.58 -7.89 -5.39
C THR A 341 16.31 -7.62 -6.70
N VAL A 342 17.12 -6.56 -6.78
CA VAL A 342 17.77 -6.11 -8.03
C VAL A 342 19.30 -6.12 -7.97
N SER A 343 19.88 -6.25 -6.79
CA SER A 343 21.32 -6.22 -6.55
C SER A 343 21.74 -7.27 -5.52
N ASP A 344 23.03 -7.55 -5.46
CA ASP A 344 23.65 -8.26 -4.34
C ASP A 344 23.79 -7.28 -3.15
N VAL A 345 23.32 -7.67 -1.99
CA VAL A 345 23.40 -6.90 -0.75
C VAL A 345 24.11 -7.76 0.29
N ASP A 346 25.37 -7.43 0.58
CA ASP A 346 26.22 -8.18 1.50
C ASP A 346 26.29 -9.69 1.18
N GLY A 347 26.44 -10.04 -0.10
CA GLY A 347 26.54 -11.42 -0.59
C GLY A 347 25.20 -12.12 -0.77
N LEU A 348 24.07 -11.41 -0.67
CA LEU A 348 22.73 -11.97 -0.81
C LEU A 348 21.90 -11.22 -1.84
N ARG A 349 21.35 -11.94 -2.82
CA ARG A 349 20.34 -11.47 -3.76
C ARG A 349 19.09 -12.33 -3.62
N LEU A 350 17.93 -11.70 -3.38
CA LEU A 350 16.67 -12.42 -3.17
C LEU A 350 16.11 -13.00 -4.46
N LEU A 351 16.10 -12.21 -5.54
CA LEU A 351 15.48 -12.59 -6.80
C LEU A 351 16.47 -12.54 -7.97
N ASN A 352 16.46 -13.57 -8.79
CA ASN A 352 17.25 -13.58 -10.01
C ASN A 352 16.66 -12.64 -11.08
N PRO A 353 17.44 -12.25 -12.11
CA PRO A 353 16.98 -11.30 -13.13
C PRO A 353 15.71 -11.75 -13.87
N SER A 354 15.57 -13.04 -14.20
CA SER A 354 14.40 -13.55 -14.91
C SER A 354 13.13 -13.52 -14.05
N THR A 355 13.25 -13.73 -12.74
CA THR A 355 12.13 -13.56 -11.82
C THR A 355 11.72 -12.08 -11.75
N VAL A 356 12.70 -11.16 -11.69
CA VAL A 356 12.42 -9.70 -11.69
C VAL A 356 11.72 -9.29 -12.99
N GLU A 357 12.21 -9.72 -14.14
CA GLU A 357 11.59 -9.46 -15.44
C GLU A 357 10.13 -9.94 -15.48
N ARG A 358 9.89 -11.20 -15.09
CA ARG A 358 8.53 -11.76 -15.07
C ARG A 358 7.60 -11.02 -14.12
N MET A 359 8.05 -10.74 -12.89
CA MET A 359 7.19 -10.11 -11.87
C MET A 359 6.85 -8.65 -12.18
N THR A 360 7.70 -7.96 -12.96
CA THR A 360 7.51 -6.56 -13.32
C THR A 360 6.73 -6.36 -14.62
N ALA A 361 6.46 -7.42 -15.38
CA ALA A 361 5.60 -7.36 -16.56
C ALA A 361 4.20 -6.85 -16.21
N VAL A 362 3.74 -5.82 -16.91
CA VAL A 362 2.42 -5.21 -16.67
C VAL A 362 1.32 -6.23 -16.91
N GLN A 363 0.34 -6.28 -16.01
CA GLN A 363 -0.77 -7.25 -16.04
C GLN A 363 -2.13 -6.59 -16.30
N THR A 364 -2.27 -5.30 -16.02
CA THR A 364 -3.57 -4.61 -16.00
C THR A 364 -3.77 -3.61 -17.15
N ASP A 365 -2.84 -3.57 -18.11
CA ASP A 365 -2.91 -2.68 -19.28
C ASP A 365 -4.07 -2.97 -20.23
N ARG A 366 -4.61 -4.19 -20.19
CA ARG A 366 -5.69 -4.66 -21.06
C ARG A 366 -7.00 -4.96 -20.33
N THR A 367 -7.06 -4.73 -19.04
CA THR A 367 -8.25 -4.97 -18.23
C THR A 367 -8.77 -3.67 -17.67
N PRO A 368 -10.08 -3.33 -17.87
CA PRO A 368 -10.66 -2.14 -17.28
C PRO A 368 -10.71 -2.26 -15.75
N MET A 369 -10.72 -1.13 -15.07
CA MET A 369 -10.99 -1.09 -13.64
C MET A 369 -12.48 -1.35 -13.40
N HIS A 370 -12.79 -2.31 -12.53
CA HIS A 370 -14.16 -2.66 -12.17
C HIS A 370 -14.91 -1.46 -11.58
N GLY A 371 -16.15 -1.27 -12.01
CA GLY A 371 -17.04 -0.21 -11.52
C GLY A 371 -16.84 1.15 -12.18
N LEU A 372 -15.93 1.29 -13.15
CA LEU A 372 -15.86 2.51 -13.95
C LEU A 372 -17.06 2.63 -14.91
N PRO A 373 -17.59 3.83 -15.11
CA PRO A 373 -18.61 4.07 -16.13
C PRO A 373 -18.11 3.65 -17.53
N PRO A 374 -18.99 3.09 -18.38
CA PRO A 374 -18.65 2.78 -19.76
C PRO A 374 -18.07 4.00 -20.48
N GLY A 375 -16.92 3.82 -21.15
CA GLY A 375 -16.24 4.89 -21.87
C GLY A 375 -15.29 5.75 -21.02
N LEU A 376 -15.28 5.59 -19.71
CA LEU A 376 -14.28 6.24 -18.84
C LEU A 376 -13.00 5.41 -18.84
N ASN A 377 -12.08 5.74 -19.73
CA ASN A 377 -10.76 5.13 -19.78
C ASN A 377 -9.71 6.15 -19.34
N LEU A 378 -8.90 5.79 -18.34
CA LEU A 378 -7.72 6.59 -18.04
C LEU A 378 -6.71 6.43 -19.20
N PRO A 379 -6.09 7.51 -19.69
CA PRO A 379 -5.04 7.42 -20.70
C PRO A 379 -3.93 6.47 -20.26
N ALA A 380 -3.41 5.68 -21.20
CA ALA A 380 -2.39 4.66 -20.90
C ALA A 380 -1.14 5.26 -20.22
N ASP A 381 -0.73 6.45 -20.61
CA ASP A 381 0.41 7.17 -20.03
C ASP A 381 0.15 7.74 -18.63
N ARG A 382 -1.11 7.70 -18.16
CA ARG A 382 -1.55 8.24 -16.86
C ARG A 382 -2.26 7.23 -16.00
N SER A 383 -2.31 5.98 -16.45
CA SER A 383 -2.93 4.88 -15.70
C SER A 383 -1.96 4.34 -14.65
N PHE A 384 -2.55 3.85 -13.56
CA PHE A 384 -1.83 3.09 -12.56
C PHE A 384 -1.74 1.64 -13.02
N TYR A 385 -0.56 1.21 -13.45
CA TYR A 385 -0.35 -0.16 -13.87
C TYR A 385 0.14 -1.04 -12.72
N MET A 386 -0.47 -2.21 -12.62
CA MET A 386 -0.04 -3.26 -11.70
C MET A 386 0.66 -4.38 -12.48
N SER A 387 1.71 -4.87 -11.88
CA SER A 387 2.39 -6.09 -12.25
C SER A 387 2.04 -7.22 -11.26
N LEU A 388 2.86 -8.25 -11.15
CA LEU A 388 2.59 -9.35 -10.22
C LEU A 388 2.96 -8.94 -8.78
N GLY A 389 2.08 -8.17 -8.14
CA GLY A 389 2.17 -7.74 -6.75
C GLY A 389 2.81 -6.36 -6.54
N PHE A 390 3.11 -5.62 -7.61
CA PHE A 390 3.73 -4.31 -7.53
C PHE A 390 3.03 -3.29 -8.43
N TRP A 391 3.10 -2.05 -8.03
CA TRP A 391 2.81 -0.91 -8.87
C TRP A 391 4.03 -0.58 -9.73
N ARG A 392 3.78 -0.17 -10.97
CA ARG A 392 4.82 0.31 -11.89
C ARG A 392 4.95 1.82 -11.77
N ALA A 393 6.16 2.33 -12.00
CA ALA A 393 6.36 3.78 -12.11
C ALA A 393 5.48 4.37 -13.21
N CYS A 394 4.79 5.45 -12.88
CA CYS A 394 3.93 6.20 -13.79
C CYS A 394 3.88 7.66 -13.35
N PRO A 395 3.39 8.61 -14.17
CA PRO A 395 3.33 10.01 -13.78
C PRO A 395 2.65 10.29 -12.43
N PRO A 396 1.51 9.63 -12.08
CA PRO A 396 0.91 9.80 -10.76
C PRO A 396 1.68 9.13 -9.61
N LEU A 397 2.56 8.18 -9.89
CA LEU A 397 3.41 7.49 -8.91
C LEU A 397 4.87 7.51 -9.37
N PRO A 398 5.54 8.67 -9.33
CA PRO A 398 6.90 8.79 -9.79
C PRO A 398 7.86 8.04 -8.86
N MET A 399 8.66 7.16 -9.45
CA MET A 399 9.81 6.50 -8.86
C MET A 399 11.08 7.00 -9.59
N THR A 400 12.21 6.31 -9.43
CA THR A 400 13.46 6.78 -10.04
C THR A 400 13.55 6.59 -11.54
N GLY A 401 12.99 5.53 -12.10
CA GLY A 401 13.00 5.25 -13.52
C GLY A 401 11.73 4.52 -14.00
N PRO A 402 11.51 4.43 -15.32
CA PRO A 402 10.32 3.76 -15.87
C PRO A 402 10.31 2.25 -15.60
N GLY A 403 11.49 1.65 -15.41
CA GLY A 403 11.68 0.26 -14.99
C GLY A 403 11.32 0.01 -13.52
N SER A 404 11.17 1.05 -12.71
CA SER A 404 10.93 0.91 -11.28
C SER A 404 9.61 0.20 -10.97
N PHE A 405 9.62 -0.57 -9.87
CA PHE A 405 8.48 -1.28 -9.32
C PHE A 405 8.50 -1.22 -7.80
N GLY A 406 7.34 -1.16 -7.19
CA GLY A 406 7.23 -1.08 -5.74
C GLY A 406 5.80 -1.00 -5.27
N HIS A 407 5.62 -0.62 -4.01
CA HIS A 407 4.29 -0.43 -3.48
C HIS A 407 4.21 0.77 -2.54
N PRO A 408 3.33 1.75 -2.83
CA PRO A 408 3.02 2.83 -1.90
C PRO A 408 2.16 2.30 -0.74
N GLY A 409 2.23 2.97 0.40
CA GLY A 409 1.38 2.75 1.56
C GLY A 409 0.53 3.96 1.86
N SER A 410 -0.71 3.73 2.29
CA SER A 410 -1.58 4.78 2.80
C SER A 410 -0.83 5.61 3.86
N GLY A 411 -1.01 6.91 3.81
CA GLY A 411 -0.32 7.82 4.72
C GLY A 411 1.01 8.36 4.21
N GLY A 412 1.57 7.82 3.09
CA GLY A 412 2.74 8.38 2.42
C GLY A 412 3.99 7.51 2.42
N SER A 413 4.04 6.38 3.14
CA SER A 413 5.16 5.44 3.06
C SER A 413 5.26 4.81 1.68
N ILE A 414 6.48 4.49 1.22
CA ILE A 414 6.72 3.78 -0.04
C ILE A 414 8.01 2.98 0.02
N GLY A 415 8.00 1.82 -0.62
CA GLY A 415 9.19 1.05 -0.95
C GLY A 415 9.18 0.70 -2.43
N PHE A 416 10.34 0.80 -3.10
CA PHE A 416 10.49 0.39 -4.49
C PHE A 416 11.92 0.02 -4.85
N ALA A 417 12.08 -0.68 -5.96
CA ALA A 417 13.35 -0.91 -6.63
C ALA A 417 13.33 -0.35 -8.06
N ASP A 418 14.51 0.01 -8.54
CA ASP A 418 14.78 0.36 -9.93
C ASP A 418 15.86 -0.59 -10.46
N PRO A 419 15.51 -1.56 -11.32
CA PRO A 419 16.47 -2.53 -11.82
C PRO A 419 17.53 -1.91 -12.73
N ASP A 420 17.19 -0.85 -13.49
CA ASP A 420 18.10 -0.21 -14.44
C ASP A 420 19.23 0.55 -13.72
N ALA A 421 18.88 1.21 -12.62
CA ALA A 421 19.83 1.95 -11.79
C ALA A 421 20.32 1.15 -10.57
N SER A 422 19.91 -0.11 -10.42
CA SER A 422 20.21 -0.95 -9.24
C SER A 422 19.88 -0.28 -7.91
N VAL A 423 18.75 0.46 -7.85
CA VAL A 423 18.30 1.20 -6.67
C VAL A 423 17.33 0.39 -5.84
N GLY A 424 17.50 0.44 -4.52
CA GLY A 424 16.48 0.11 -3.53
C GLY A 424 16.15 1.35 -2.70
N PHE A 425 14.88 1.68 -2.59
CA PHE A 425 14.38 2.87 -1.91
C PHE A 425 13.36 2.52 -0.83
N GLY A 426 13.44 3.21 0.30
CA GLY A 426 12.46 3.12 1.38
C GLY A 426 12.25 4.48 2.02
N TYR A 427 11.00 4.91 2.10
CA TYR A 427 10.56 6.07 2.87
C TYR A 427 9.41 5.67 3.76
N VAL A 428 9.51 5.97 5.05
CA VAL A 428 8.49 5.68 6.05
C VAL A 428 8.23 6.91 6.90
N THR A 429 6.97 7.12 7.28
CA THR A 429 6.51 8.30 8.01
C THR A 429 5.40 7.93 8.99
N ASN A 430 5.26 8.66 10.08
CA ASN A 430 4.15 8.52 11.00
C ASN A 430 3.09 9.63 10.87
N LEU A 431 3.26 10.57 9.95
CA LEU A 431 2.19 11.49 9.55
C LEU A 431 1.39 10.89 8.40
N TRP A 432 0.20 10.39 8.71
CA TRP A 432 -0.69 9.82 7.70
C TRP A 432 -1.42 10.92 6.95
N ASN A 433 -0.99 11.15 5.71
CA ASN A 433 -1.59 12.08 4.77
C ASN A 433 -2.22 11.30 3.62
N TYR A 434 -3.52 11.48 3.42
CA TYR A 434 -4.30 10.78 2.38
C TYR A 434 -4.49 11.61 1.12
N ARG A 435 -3.88 12.77 1.03
CA ARG A 435 -3.94 13.62 -0.16
C ARG A 435 -3.26 12.92 -1.33
N PRO A 436 -3.91 12.84 -2.51
CA PRO A 436 -3.32 12.19 -3.68
C PRO A 436 -2.08 12.93 -4.21
N ASP A 437 -2.01 14.24 -3.96
CA ASP A 437 -0.92 15.13 -4.35
C ASP A 437 0.16 15.31 -3.25
N ASP A 438 0.22 14.41 -2.26
CA ASP A 438 1.27 14.45 -1.22
C ASP A 438 2.66 14.37 -1.85
N PRO A 439 3.48 15.43 -1.77
CA PRO A 439 4.74 15.50 -2.48
C PRO A 439 5.89 14.80 -1.77
N ARG A 440 5.71 14.35 -0.52
CA ARG A 440 6.82 13.92 0.35
C ARG A 440 7.65 12.78 -0.26
N ALA A 441 7.01 11.70 -0.67
CA ALA A 441 7.69 10.57 -1.29
C ALA A 441 8.24 10.89 -2.68
N SER A 442 7.44 11.61 -3.51
CA SER A 442 7.81 11.95 -4.87
C SER A 442 8.99 12.93 -4.93
N ASN A 443 9.07 13.88 -3.99
CA ASN A 443 10.21 14.79 -3.88
C ASN A 443 11.51 14.04 -3.58
N LEU A 444 11.45 13.05 -2.69
CA LEU A 444 12.60 12.20 -2.38
C LEU A 444 13.02 11.35 -3.58
N ALA A 445 12.07 10.72 -4.28
CA ALA A 445 12.35 9.92 -5.47
C ALA A 445 12.99 10.77 -6.60
N LYS A 446 12.48 11.99 -6.82
CA LYS A 446 13.06 12.96 -7.77
C LYS A 446 14.49 13.38 -7.37
N ALA A 447 14.74 13.61 -6.08
CA ALA A 447 16.05 13.93 -5.57
C ALA A 447 17.05 12.79 -5.78
N VAL A 448 16.62 11.53 -5.50
CA VAL A 448 17.40 10.32 -5.79
C VAL A 448 17.75 10.25 -7.28
N ARG A 449 16.74 10.37 -8.16
CA ARG A 449 16.99 10.36 -9.61
C ARG A 449 18.00 11.40 -10.04
N SER A 450 17.96 12.60 -9.47
CA SER A 450 18.91 13.67 -9.80
C SER A 450 20.33 13.44 -9.28
N CYS A 451 20.57 12.42 -8.45
CA CYS A 451 21.88 12.01 -7.98
C CYS A 451 22.44 10.80 -8.74
N LEU A 452 21.62 10.13 -9.53
CA LEU A 452 22.04 8.96 -10.33
C LEU A 452 22.71 9.34 -11.65
N GLY A 453 22.64 10.59 -12.07
CA GLY A 453 23.24 11.10 -13.32
C GLY A 453 22.20 11.40 -14.38
#